data_b59e2e51b25b64d4e5b98e798cfa86c4
#
_entry.id   b59e2e51b25b64d4e5b98e798cfa86c4
#
_cell.length_a   1.000
_cell.length_b   1.000
_cell.length_c   1.000
_cell.angle_alpha   90.00
_cell.angle_beta   90.00
_cell.angle_gamma   90.00
#
_symmetry.space_group_name_H-M   'P 1'
#
loop_
_entity.id
_entity.type
_entity.pdbx_description
1 polymer ?
#
loop_
_entity_poly.entity_id
_entity_poly.type
_entity_poly.pdbx_seq_one_letter_code
_entity_poly.pdbx_strand_id
1 'polypeptide(L)'
;AGNVGSCCVAVWDGIFRLSMLRKYGIEFPSERTVYSEDLVFKLRALALSNTVSFLPDSYYEYHISESSYSRCIDVHVIDKLISMYKIIECEFSETLDEFCFSSRNAARLFASLRFALRSAPLDNGRLSFFRAVVSNQDLRVCLALFKPNSALDKLIYRTFLKEEYIILSLLFLCFQLKGYLK
;
A
#
# COMPACT_ATOMS: atom_id res chain seq x y z
N ALA A 1 -18.64 13.25 -9.12
CA ALA A 1 -18.13 11.89 -9.30
C ALA A 1 -17.18 11.62 -8.13
N GLY A 2 -17.67 10.94 -7.09
CA GLY A 2 -16.86 10.55 -5.93
C GLY A 2 -15.74 9.63 -6.37
N ASN A 3 -14.57 9.83 -5.79
CA ASN A 3 -13.36 9.08 -6.08
C ASN A 3 -13.53 7.63 -5.56
N VAL A 4 -14.04 6.74 -6.39
CA VAL A 4 -14.28 5.31 -6.07
C VAL A 4 -12.98 4.61 -5.62
N GLY A 5 -11.81 5.20 -5.90
CA GLY A 5 -10.51 4.65 -5.54
C GLY A 5 -10.16 4.62 -4.04
N SER A 6 -10.78 5.45 -3.19
CA SER A 6 -10.53 5.46 -1.76
C SER A 6 -11.41 4.49 -0.95
N CYS A 7 -12.52 4.03 -1.51
CA CYS A 7 -13.46 3.13 -0.83
C CYS A 7 -12.96 1.70 -0.63
N CYS A 8 -11.81 1.32 -1.23
CA CYS A 8 -11.38 -0.08 -1.23
C CYS A 8 -10.34 -0.45 -0.17
N VAL A 9 -9.84 0.49 0.62
CA VAL A 9 -8.73 0.20 1.56
C VAL A 9 -9.21 -0.02 2.97
N ALA A 10 -10.11 0.81 3.46
CA ALA A 10 -10.54 0.77 4.85
C ALA A 10 -11.72 -0.18 5.06
N VAL A 11 -11.74 -0.94 6.15
CA VAL A 11 -12.86 -1.83 6.51
C VAL A 11 -13.91 -1.13 7.37
N TRP A 12 -13.53 -0.07 8.07
CA TRP A 12 -14.42 0.71 8.93
C TRP A 12 -15.50 1.49 8.15
N ASP A 13 -15.36 1.62 6.83
CA ASP A 13 -16.35 2.23 5.95
C ASP A 13 -17.38 1.22 5.39
N GLY A 14 -17.39 -0.02 5.89
CA GLY A 14 -18.22 -1.09 5.39
C GLY A 14 -18.89 -1.95 6.47
N ILE A 15 -20.05 -2.51 6.11
CA ILE A 15 -20.75 -3.53 6.90
C ILE A 15 -20.73 -4.83 6.12
N PHE A 16 -20.28 -5.90 6.76
CA PHE A 16 -20.11 -7.21 6.13
C PHE A 16 -21.06 -8.23 6.72
N ARG A 17 -21.67 -9.04 5.86
CA ARG A 17 -22.56 -10.12 6.31
C ARG A 17 -21.74 -11.24 6.97
N LEU A 18 -21.88 -11.40 8.28
CA LEU A 18 -21.11 -12.37 9.08
C LEU A 18 -21.26 -13.82 8.56
N SER A 19 -22.47 -14.21 8.13
CA SER A 19 -22.70 -15.55 7.57
C SER A 19 -21.89 -15.81 6.30
N MET A 20 -21.67 -14.79 5.46
CA MET A 20 -20.81 -14.87 4.28
C MET A 20 -19.34 -15.02 4.69
N LEU A 21 -18.86 -14.20 5.63
CA LEU A 21 -17.49 -14.28 6.12
C LEU A 21 -17.19 -15.67 6.67
N ARG A 22 -18.09 -16.22 7.50
CA ARG A 22 -17.97 -17.58 8.07
C ARG A 22 -18.02 -18.66 7.00
N LYS A 23 -18.94 -18.55 6.04
CA LYS A 23 -19.09 -19.53 4.95
C LYS A 23 -17.83 -19.69 4.12
N TYR A 24 -17.13 -18.59 3.85
CA TYR A 24 -15.94 -18.56 2.99
C TYR A 24 -14.62 -18.49 3.77
N GLY A 25 -14.66 -18.53 5.12
CA GLY A 25 -13.45 -18.44 5.95
C GLY A 25 -12.68 -17.15 5.76
N ILE A 26 -13.38 -16.01 5.54
CA ILE A 26 -12.74 -14.72 5.32
C ILE A 26 -12.28 -14.16 6.66
N GLU A 27 -10.97 -14.06 6.83
CA GLU A 27 -10.33 -13.56 8.03
C GLU A 27 -9.30 -12.48 7.65
N PHE A 28 -8.97 -11.63 8.63
CA PHE A 28 -7.88 -10.68 8.50
C PHE A 28 -6.54 -11.43 8.47
N PRO A 29 -5.66 -11.17 7.51
CA PRO A 29 -4.29 -11.62 7.63
C PRO A 29 -3.59 -10.92 8.80
N SER A 30 -2.50 -11.49 9.28
CA SER A 30 -1.76 -10.89 10.40
C SER A 30 -1.13 -9.55 10.00
N GLU A 31 -1.38 -8.49 10.76
CA GLU A 31 -0.74 -7.17 10.62
C GLU A 31 0.80 -7.22 10.75
N ARG A 32 1.32 -8.32 11.34
CA ARG A 32 2.76 -8.56 11.45
C ARG A 32 3.37 -8.96 10.11
N THR A 33 2.58 -9.53 9.20
CA THR A 33 3.04 -10.08 7.92
C THR A 33 2.64 -9.27 6.71
N VAL A 34 1.57 -8.46 6.80
CA VAL A 34 1.10 -7.63 5.70
C VAL A 34 1.03 -6.16 6.11
N TYR A 35 1.18 -5.27 5.13
CA TYR A 35 1.17 -3.81 5.36
C TYR A 35 -0.24 -3.27 5.63
N SER A 36 -1.26 -3.84 4.97
CA SER A 36 -2.66 -3.45 5.13
C SER A 36 -3.54 -4.69 5.10
N GLU A 37 -3.81 -5.21 6.29
CA GLU A 37 -4.72 -6.35 6.50
C GLU A 37 -6.14 -6.01 6.08
N ASP A 38 -6.56 -4.76 6.28
CA ASP A 38 -7.83 -4.20 5.88
C ASP A 38 -8.08 -4.35 4.38
N LEU A 39 -7.07 -4.00 3.56
CA LEU A 39 -7.16 -4.11 2.10
C LEU A 39 -7.37 -5.56 1.66
N VAL A 40 -6.57 -6.47 2.19
CA VAL A 40 -6.66 -7.90 1.84
C VAL A 40 -8.01 -8.48 2.24
N PHE A 41 -8.45 -8.23 3.48
CA PHE A 41 -9.77 -8.65 3.97
C PHE A 41 -10.89 -8.13 3.07
N LYS A 42 -10.89 -6.82 2.78
CA LYS A 42 -11.93 -6.19 1.98
C LYS A 42 -11.97 -6.71 0.54
N LEU A 43 -10.81 -6.95 -0.07
CA LEU A 43 -10.74 -7.56 -1.41
C LEU A 43 -11.33 -8.97 -1.42
N ARG A 44 -11.02 -9.80 -0.42
CA ARG A 44 -11.61 -11.15 -0.27
C ARG A 44 -13.12 -11.07 -0.11
N ALA A 45 -13.60 -10.17 0.76
CA ALA A 45 -15.03 -9.98 0.99
C ALA A 45 -15.75 -9.50 -0.27
N LEU A 46 -15.19 -8.58 -1.02
CA LEU A 46 -15.76 -8.07 -2.27
C LEU A 46 -15.78 -9.14 -3.37
N ALA A 47 -14.68 -9.89 -3.55
CA ALA A 47 -14.58 -10.94 -4.57
C ALA A 47 -15.59 -12.06 -4.40
N LEU A 48 -15.98 -12.36 -3.15
CA LEU A 48 -16.93 -13.42 -2.81
C LEU A 48 -18.36 -12.91 -2.55
N SER A 49 -18.58 -11.60 -2.69
CA SER A 49 -19.90 -10.99 -2.53
C SER A 49 -20.72 -11.08 -3.82
N ASN A 50 -21.97 -11.52 -3.71
CA ASN A 50 -22.91 -11.48 -4.83
C ASN A 50 -23.46 -10.07 -5.08
N THR A 51 -23.55 -9.25 -4.04
CA THR A 51 -24.12 -7.90 -4.09
C THR A 51 -23.34 -6.96 -3.20
N VAL A 52 -23.17 -5.71 -3.65
CA VAL A 52 -22.63 -4.60 -2.88
C VAL A 52 -23.61 -3.45 -2.96
N SER A 53 -23.94 -2.85 -1.83
CA SER A 53 -24.80 -1.68 -1.75
C SER A 53 -24.03 -0.50 -1.16
N PHE A 54 -24.29 0.68 -1.66
CA PHE A 54 -23.73 1.92 -1.14
C PHE A 54 -24.80 2.67 -0.34
N LEU A 55 -24.43 3.12 0.86
CA LEU A 55 -25.26 3.95 1.70
C LEU A 55 -24.90 5.41 1.49
N PRO A 56 -25.88 6.32 1.35
CA PRO A 56 -25.61 7.74 1.05
C PRO A 56 -25.09 8.53 2.26
N ASP A 57 -25.39 8.04 3.47
CA ASP A 57 -25.09 8.75 4.71
C ASP A 57 -23.75 8.31 5.32
N SER A 58 -23.18 9.16 6.19
CA SER A 58 -21.98 8.86 6.95
C SER A 58 -22.35 8.27 8.29
N TYR A 59 -21.90 7.02 8.54
CA TYR A 59 -22.19 6.27 9.77
C TYR A 59 -20.95 6.04 10.64
N TYR A 60 -19.79 6.54 10.22
CA TYR A 60 -18.54 6.36 10.93
C TYR A 60 -17.83 7.69 11.12
N GLU A 61 -17.40 7.96 12.34
CA GLU A 61 -16.59 9.12 12.68
C GLU A 61 -15.14 8.70 12.92
N TYR A 62 -14.23 9.19 12.08
CA TYR A 62 -12.81 8.87 12.17
C TYR A 62 -12.07 9.86 13.06
N HIS A 63 -11.67 9.43 14.25
CA HIS A 63 -10.87 10.24 15.16
C HIS A 63 -9.37 10.12 14.84
N ILE A 64 -8.75 11.25 14.51
CA ILE A 64 -7.31 11.31 14.23
C ILE A 64 -6.57 11.39 15.57
N SER A 65 -5.74 10.38 15.86
CA SER A 65 -4.85 10.34 17.03
C SER A 65 -3.40 10.52 16.63
N GLU A 66 -2.63 11.28 17.41
CA GLU A 66 -1.18 11.44 17.18
C GLU A 66 -0.41 10.14 17.41
N SER A 67 -0.91 9.25 18.28
CA SER A 67 -0.35 7.93 18.57
C SER A 67 -0.83 6.81 17.67
N SER A 68 -1.48 7.11 16.54
CA SER A 68 -2.00 6.09 15.62
C SER A 68 -0.89 5.19 15.09
N TYR A 69 -1.09 3.88 15.18
CA TYR A 69 -0.18 2.83 14.70
C TYR A 69 0.21 3.00 13.22
N SER A 70 -0.70 3.51 12.39
CA SER A 70 -0.45 3.79 10.97
C SER A 70 0.63 4.84 10.70
N ARG A 71 1.10 5.55 11.74
CA ARG A 71 2.18 6.54 11.63
C ARG A 71 3.56 5.97 12.02
N CYS A 72 3.59 4.79 12.67
CA CYS A 72 4.83 4.13 13.04
C CYS A 72 5.30 3.25 11.89
N ILE A 73 6.35 3.65 11.19
CA ILE A 73 6.96 2.83 10.15
C ILE A 73 7.99 1.91 10.80
N ASP A 74 7.66 0.63 10.76
CA ASP A 74 8.53 -0.48 11.13
C ASP A 74 9.62 -0.70 10.07
N VAL A 75 10.81 -1.17 10.49
CA VAL A 75 11.91 -1.55 9.58
C VAL A 75 11.51 -2.64 8.59
N HIS A 76 10.51 -3.45 8.92
CA HIS A 76 9.96 -4.52 8.08
C HIS A 76 8.85 -4.06 7.14
N VAL A 77 8.59 -2.76 7.03
CA VAL A 77 7.50 -2.24 6.17
C VAL A 77 7.61 -2.70 4.72
N ILE A 78 8.82 -2.83 4.20
CA ILE A 78 9.05 -3.26 2.81
C ILE A 78 8.66 -4.73 2.62
N ASP A 79 9.03 -5.59 3.57
CA ASP A 79 8.68 -7.01 3.52
C ASP A 79 7.16 -7.19 3.63
N LYS A 80 6.50 -6.43 4.51
CA LYS A 80 5.04 -6.40 4.64
C LYS A 80 4.34 -5.92 3.35
N LEU A 81 4.89 -4.92 2.68
CA LEU A 81 4.38 -4.43 1.39
C LEU A 81 4.50 -5.50 0.30
N ILE A 82 5.64 -6.17 0.22
CA ILE A 82 5.88 -7.26 -0.74
C ILE A 82 4.95 -8.44 -0.46
N SER A 83 4.80 -8.83 0.81
CA SER A 83 3.90 -9.91 1.21
C SER A 83 2.46 -9.60 0.84
N MET A 84 1.98 -8.41 1.13
CA MET A 84 0.65 -7.95 0.72
C MET A 84 0.47 -8.01 -0.80
N TYR A 85 1.45 -7.50 -1.57
CA TYR A 85 1.41 -7.55 -3.02
C TYR A 85 1.30 -8.99 -3.53
N LYS A 86 2.14 -9.90 -3.03
CA LYS A 86 2.16 -11.31 -3.45
C LYS A 86 0.84 -12.02 -3.13
N ILE A 87 0.24 -11.75 -1.97
CA ILE A 87 -1.08 -12.30 -1.59
C ILE A 87 -2.15 -11.81 -2.58
N ILE A 88 -2.22 -10.51 -2.82
CA ILE A 88 -3.20 -9.93 -3.73
C ILE A 88 -3.01 -10.47 -5.16
N GLU A 89 -1.77 -10.58 -5.63
CA GLU A 89 -1.46 -11.11 -6.95
C GLU A 89 -1.88 -12.58 -7.07
N CYS A 90 -1.54 -13.41 -6.08
CA CYS A 90 -1.86 -14.83 -6.08
C CYS A 90 -3.36 -15.10 -6.01
N GLU A 91 -4.10 -14.35 -5.19
CA GLU A 91 -5.53 -14.61 -4.95
C GLU A 91 -6.46 -14.02 -6.03
N PHE A 92 -6.04 -12.97 -6.75
CA PHE A 92 -6.95 -12.19 -7.58
C PHE A 92 -6.52 -12.04 -9.05
N SER A 93 -5.31 -12.47 -9.44
CA SER A 93 -4.84 -12.31 -10.83
C SER A 93 -5.70 -13.06 -11.85
N GLU A 94 -6.21 -14.25 -11.49
CA GLU A 94 -7.01 -15.07 -12.39
C GLU A 94 -8.46 -14.58 -12.57
N THR A 95 -8.96 -13.73 -11.66
CA THR A 95 -10.36 -13.27 -11.66
C THR A 95 -10.59 -12.00 -12.47
N LEU A 96 -9.52 -11.32 -12.88
CA LEU A 96 -9.55 -10.05 -13.58
C LEU A 96 -8.64 -10.14 -14.81
N ASP A 97 -8.83 -9.25 -15.78
CA ASP A 97 -7.89 -9.09 -16.91
C ASP A 97 -6.45 -8.97 -16.33
N GLU A 98 -5.72 -10.09 -16.42
CA GLU A 98 -4.47 -10.35 -15.71
C GLU A 98 -3.46 -9.21 -15.86
N PHE A 99 -3.24 -8.74 -17.09
CA PHE A 99 -2.29 -7.65 -17.35
C PHE A 99 -2.71 -6.32 -16.71
N CYS A 100 -4.00 -6.00 -16.78
CA CYS A 100 -4.53 -4.76 -16.24
C CYS A 100 -4.52 -4.76 -14.70
N PHE A 101 -4.79 -5.92 -14.09
CA PHE A 101 -4.78 -6.11 -12.65
C PHE A 101 -3.36 -6.00 -12.08
N SER A 102 -2.40 -6.74 -12.63
CA SER A 102 -1.02 -6.76 -12.15
C SER A 102 -0.33 -5.39 -12.28
N SER A 103 -0.59 -4.66 -13.37
CA SER A 103 -0.10 -3.29 -13.54
C SER A 103 -0.70 -2.32 -12.50
N ARG A 104 -2.00 -2.44 -12.19
CA ARG A 104 -2.66 -1.64 -11.14
C ARG A 104 -2.17 -2.01 -9.75
N ASN A 105 -1.94 -3.29 -9.49
CA ASN A 105 -1.40 -3.76 -8.22
C ASN A 105 0.02 -3.24 -8.01
N ALA A 106 0.88 -3.28 -9.03
CA ALA A 106 2.21 -2.66 -8.99
C ALA A 106 2.14 -1.15 -8.74
N ALA A 107 1.16 -0.44 -9.32
CA ALA A 107 0.96 0.99 -9.06
C ALA A 107 0.54 1.26 -7.61
N ARG A 108 -0.29 0.41 -7.01
CA ARG A 108 -0.65 0.51 -5.58
C ARG A 108 0.55 0.25 -4.68
N LEU A 109 1.33 -0.80 -4.98
CA LEU A 109 2.58 -1.09 -4.26
C LEU A 109 3.51 0.12 -4.29
N PHE A 110 3.70 0.73 -5.46
CA PHE A 110 4.54 1.92 -5.59
C PHE A 110 4.01 3.13 -4.80
N ALA A 111 2.70 3.34 -4.77
CA ALA A 111 2.09 4.39 -3.95
C ALA A 111 2.31 4.17 -2.45
N SER A 112 2.14 2.93 -1.97
CA SER A 112 2.41 2.54 -0.59
C SER A 112 3.90 2.66 -0.24
N LEU A 113 4.78 2.26 -1.16
CA LEU A 113 6.22 2.45 -1.02
C LEU A 113 6.58 3.93 -0.88
N ARG A 114 6.02 4.80 -1.71
CA ARG A 114 6.23 6.26 -1.60
C ARG A 114 5.78 6.81 -0.26
N PHE A 115 4.67 6.32 0.28
CA PHE A 115 4.21 6.69 1.61
C PHE A 115 5.20 6.25 2.69
N ALA A 116 5.66 4.99 2.65
CA ALA A 116 6.66 4.47 3.56
C ALA A 116 7.98 5.27 3.49
N LEU A 117 8.46 5.59 2.30
CA LEU A 117 9.68 6.38 2.10
C LEU A 117 9.57 7.81 2.66
N ARG A 118 8.36 8.41 2.65
CA ARG A 118 8.13 9.73 3.27
C ARG A 118 8.26 9.72 4.78
N SER A 119 7.98 8.60 5.40
CA SER A 119 8.05 8.42 6.85
C SER A 119 9.35 7.73 7.29
N ALA A 120 10.34 7.62 6.39
CA ALA A 120 11.65 7.06 6.70
C ALA A 120 12.32 7.83 7.85
N PRO A 121 13.10 7.15 8.70
CA PRO A 121 13.76 7.79 9.84
C PRO A 121 14.67 8.96 9.42
N LEU A 122 14.78 9.96 10.28
CA LEU A 122 15.62 11.14 10.08
C LEU A 122 16.99 11.00 10.77
N ASP A 123 17.26 9.84 11.34
CA ASP A 123 18.48 9.51 12.09
C ASP A 123 19.55 8.83 11.21
N ASN A 124 20.58 8.32 11.85
CA ASN A 124 21.70 7.62 11.21
C ASN A 124 21.29 6.33 10.47
N GLY A 125 20.11 5.76 10.77
CA GLY A 125 19.54 4.60 10.08
C GLY A 125 18.98 4.89 8.68
N ARG A 126 18.81 6.17 8.34
CA ARG A 126 18.16 6.60 7.09
C ARG A 126 18.81 6.02 5.84
N LEU A 127 20.13 6.19 5.69
CA LEU A 127 20.81 5.72 4.49
C LEU A 127 20.82 4.20 4.35
N SER A 128 20.95 3.47 5.48
CA SER A 128 20.84 2.01 5.47
C SER A 128 19.45 1.54 5.08
N PHE A 129 18.39 2.22 5.53
CA PHE A 129 17.01 1.97 5.11
C PHE A 129 16.84 2.15 3.59
N PHE A 130 17.25 3.31 3.03
CA PHE A 130 17.12 3.55 1.59
C PHE A 130 17.99 2.59 0.76
N ARG A 131 19.16 2.21 1.24
CA ARG A 131 20.00 1.19 0.61
C ARG A 131 19.28 -0.16 0.56
N ALA A 132 18.71 -0.61 1.67
CA ALA A 132 17.95 -1.85 1.74
C ALA A 132 16.76 -1.85 0.77
N VAL A 133 16.04 -0.73 0.67
CA VAL A 133 14.92 -0.56 -0.26
C VAL A 133 15.36 -0.74 -1.73
N VAL A 134 16.40 -0.02 -2.18
CA VAL A 134 16.80 -0.07 -3.60
C VAL A 134 17.46 -1.38 -3.99
N SER A 135 18.09 -2.08 -3.04
CA SER A 135 18.73 -3.39 -3.26
C SER A 135 17.77 -4.57 -3.14
N ASN A 136 16.49 -4.33 -2.77
CA ASN A 136 15.52 -5.41 -2.58
C ASN A 136 15.05 -5.95 -3.93
N GLN A 137 15.46 -7.19 -4.26
CA GLN A 137 15.16 -7.82 -5.55
C GLN A 137 13.68 -8.21 -5.67
N ASP A 138 13.03 -8.66 -4.59
CA ASP A 138 11.61 -8.99 -4.59
C ASP A 138 10.76 -7.75 -4.90
N LEU A 139 11.11 -6.60 -4.32
CA LEU A 139 10.44 -5.34 -4.61
C LEU A 139 10.59 -4.94 -6.09
N ARG A 140 11.77 -5.17 -6.69
CA ARG A 140 12.00 -4.92 -8.12
C ARG A 140 11.13 -5.79 -9.00
N VAL A 141 11.02 -7.08 -8.69
CA VAL A 141 10.14 -8.02 -9.40
C VAL A 141 8.69 -7.57 -9.29
N CYS A 142 8.22 -7.26 -8.08
CA CYS A 142 6.84 -6.79 -7.87
C CYS A 142 6.53 -5.47 -8.60
N LEU A 143 7.52 -4.60 -8.81
CA LEU A 143 7.36 -3.33 -9.52
C LEU A 143 7.65 -3.42 -11.03
N ALA A 144 7.97 -4.58 -11.58
CA ALA A 144 8.37 -4.72 -12.99
C ALA A 144 7.29 -4.22 -13.98
N LEU A 145 6.01 -4.36 -13.63
CA LEU A 145 4.88 -3.90 -14.44
C LEU A 145 4.41 -2.47 -14.12
N PHE A 146 5.10 -1.78 -13.18
CA PHE A 146 4.75 -0.40 -12.85
C PHE A 146 5.11 0.55 -13.98
N LYS A 147 4.13 1.37 -14.38
CA LYS A 147 4.30 2.43 -15.37
C LYS A 147 4.10 3.80 -14.70
N PRO A 148 5.18 4.57 -14.47
CA PRO A 148 5.08 5.87 -13.80
C PRO A 148 4.37 6.90 -14.69
N ASN A 149 3.34 7.57 -14.17
CA ASN A 149 2.51 8.52 -14.90
C ASN A 149 2.94 9.99 -14.70
N SER A 150 3.53 10.33 -13.55
CA SER A 150 3.99 11.69 -13.27
C SER A 150 5.52 11.84 -13.45
N ALA A 151 5.98 13.07 -13.67
CA ALA A 151 7.42 13.37 -13.72
C ALA A 151 8.13 12.98 -12.42
N LEU A 152 7.46 13.19 -11.28
CA LEU A 152 7.98 12.81 -9.97
C LEU A 152 8.08 11.28 -9.82
N ASP A 153 7.06 10.53 -10.24
CA ASP A 153 7.10 9.07 -10.19
C ASP A 153 8.18 8.50 -11.11
N LYS A 154 8.37 9.10 -12.28
CA LYS A 154 9.47 8.75 -13.20
C LYS A 154 10.82 8.96 -12.56
N LEU A 155 11.02 10.09 -11.87
CA LEU A 155 12.27 10.38 -11.17
C LEU A 155 12.53 9.38 -10.04
N ILE A 156 11.55 9.18 -9.15
CA ILE A 156 11.68 8.25 -8.01
C ILE A 156 11.94 6.83 -8.52
N TYR A 157 11.16 6.36 -9.49
CA TYR A 157 11.28 5.00 -10.03
C TYR A 157 12.63 4.78 -10.74
N ARG A 158 13.10 5.77 -11.53
CA ARG A 158 14.41 5.72 -12.18
C ARG A 158 15.53 5.65 -11.15
N THR A 159 15.49 6.49 -10.11
CA THR A 159 16.48 6.51 -9.03
C THR A 159 16.49 5.18 -8.27
N PHE A 160 15.30 4.59 -8.03
CA PHE A 160 15.16 3.26 -7.45
C PHE A 160 15.81 2.18 -8.33
N LEU A 161 15.51 2.15 -9.63
CA LEU A 161 16.06 1.16 -10.57
C LEU A 161 17.57 1.24 -10.70
N LYS A 162 18.17 2.44 -10.58
CA LYS A 162 19.61 2.67 -10.64
C LYS A 162 20.33 2.46 -9.31
N GLU A 163 19.62 2.07 -8.25
CA GLU A 163 20.16 1.90 -6.89
C GLU A 163 20.79 3.18 -6.29
N GLU A 164 20.36 4.33 -6.75
CA GLU A 164 20.86 5.64 -6.29
C GLU A 164 20.23 6.01 -4.93
N TYR A 165 20.49 5.23 -3.88
CA TYR A 165 19.85 5.37 -2.56
C TYR A 165 20.13 6.72 -1.90
N ILE A 166 21.27 7.34 -2.13
CA ILE A 166 21.60 8.68 -1.60
C ILE A 166 20.66 9.72 -2.23
N ILE A 167 20.51 9.70 -3.56
CA ILE A 167 19.63 10.63 -4.27
C ILE A 167 18.18 10.43 -3.83
N LEU A 168 17.74 9.17 -3.73
CA LEU A 168 16.41 8.84 -3.26
C LEU A 168 16.17 9.35 -1.84
N SER A 169 17.14 9.15 -0.94
CA SER A 169 17.09 9.66 0.44
C SER A 169 16.96 11.17 0.50
N LEU A 170 17.75 11.90 -0.30
CA LEU A 170 17.70 13.37 -0.36
C LEU A 170 16.37 13.88 -0.92
N LEU A 171 15.84 13.25 -1.96
CA LEU A 171 14.52 13.58 -2.50
C LEU A 171 13.43 13.50 -1.42
N PHE A 172 13.41 12.40 -0.65
CA PHE A 172 12.42 12.23 0.41
C PHE A 172 12.68 13.10 1.63
N LEU A 173 13.93 13.45 1.93
CA LEU A 173 14.25 14.46 2.94
C LEU A 173 13.64 15.83 2.58
N CYS A 174 13.79 16.26 1.32
CA CYS A 174 13.16 17.51 0.85
C CYS A 174 11.62 17.49 1.00
N PHE A 175 10.96 16.35 0.77
CA PHE A 175 9.52 16.23 0.97
C PHE A 175 9.12 16.29 2.44
N GLN A 176 9.89 15.69 3.33
CA GLN A 176 9.66 15.75 4.77
C GLN A 176 9.80 17.19 5.28
N LEU A 177 10.88 17.88 4.94
CA LEU A 177 11.12 19.26 5.35
C LEU A 177 10.04 20.23 4.84
N LYS A 178 9.56 20.07 3.59
CA LYS A 178 8.42 20.86 3.08
C LYS A 178 7.11 20.62 3.84
N GLY A 179 6.92 19.43 4.39
CA GLY A 179 5.76 19.11 5.23
C GLY A 179 5.80 19.78 6.60
N TYR A 180 6.99 20.06 7.14
CA TYR A 180 7.17 20.79 8.41
C TYR A 180 7.08 22.30 8.26
N LEU A 181 7.18 22.85 7.05
CA LEU A 181 7.12 24.28 6.75
C LEU A 181 5.70 24.78 6.40
N LYS A 182 4.70 23.89 6.45
CA LYS A 182 3.27 24.21 6.31
C LYS A 182 2.54 24.05 7.63
#